data_4dc5def96410da470b3cd25d5f8af627
#
_entry.id   4dc5def96410da470b3cd25d5f8af627
#
_cell.length_a   1.000
_cell.length_b   1.000
_cell.length_c   1.000
_cell.angle_alpha   90.00
_cell.angle_beta   90.00
_cell.angle_gamma   90.00
#
_symmetry.space_group_name_H-M   'P 1'
#
loop_
_entity.id
_entity.type
_entity.pdbx_description
1 polymer ?
#
loop_
_entity_poly.entity_id
_entity_poly.type
_entity_poly.pdbx_seq_one_letter_code
_entity_poly.pdbx_strand_id
1 'polypeptide(L)'
;SDLEHLPHPISVLKSLHTLLEKDGKLIIEVPHSKDILIQTFDLDSFKDFTFWSEHLILHTRKSLKRFLNEGGFDPIEITGFQRYPLSNHFNWLLNDQPSGHTIYKHLNNDLFNRNYGSFLDKIDQTDTLIGYFRKHQ
;
A
#
# COMPACT_ATOMS: atom_id res chain seq x y z
N SER A 1 -4.51 -2.63 7.33
CA SER A 1 -5.83 -2.09 7.62
C SER A 1 -6.78 -2.34 6.45
N ASP A 2 -8.07 -2.30 6.70
CA ASP A 2 -9.10 -2.57 5.69
C ASP A 2 -9.81 -1.29 5.23
N LEU A 3 -9.21 -0.12 5.51
CA LEU A 3 -9.84 1.16 5.23
C LEU A 3 -10.17 1.33 3.74
N GLU A 4 -9.31 0.83 2.85
CA GLU A 4 -9.47 0.92 1.41
C GLU A 4 -10.67 0.13 0.87
N HIS A 5 -11.21 -0.78 1.67
CA HIS A 5 -12.38 -1.60 1.31
C HIS A 5 -13.70 -1.02 1.81
N LEU A 6 -13.67 0.06 2.56
CA LEU A 6 -14.88 0.61 3.20
C LEU A 6 -15.68 1.48 2.23
N PRO A 7 -17.03 1.37 2.23
CA PRO A 7 -17.86 2.09 1.25
C PRO A 7 -17.86 3.62 1.42
N HIS A 8 -17.64 4.12 2.63
CA HIS A 8 -17.63 5.55 2.93
C HIS A 8 -16.40 5.89 3.79
N PRO A 9 -15.20 5.85 3.21
CA PRO A 9 -13.96 5.94 3.99
C PRO A 9 -13.79 7.26 4.75
N ILE A 10 -14.23 8.39 4.21
CA ILE A 10 -14.15 9.67 4.92
C ILE A 10 -15.03 9.66 6.17
N SER A 11 -16.24 9.10 6.08
CA SER A 11 -17.14 8.98 7.24
C SER A 11 -16.51 8.10 8.32
N VAL A 12 -15.85 7.02 7.93
CA VAL A 12 -15.16 6.14 8.87
C VAL A 12 -14.00 6.87 9.56
N LEU A 13 -13.22 7.65 8.82
CA LEU A 13 -12.14 8.45 9.39
C LEU A 13 -12.68 9.46 10.42
N LYS A 14 -13.78 10.12 10.11
CA LYS A 14 -14.41 11.05 11.04
C LYS A 14 -14.90 10.34 12.30
N SER A 15 -15.45 9.14 12.17
CA SER A 15 -15.86 8.32 13.31
C SER A 15 -14.67 7.93 14.18
N LEU A 16 -13.57 7.50 13.56
CA LEU A 16 -12.33 7.17 14.25
C LEU A 16 -11.76 8.39 14.97
N HIS A 17 -11.81 9.55 14.33
CA HIS A 17 -11.35 10.80 14.93
C HIS A 17 -12.14 11.10 16.22
N THR A 18 -13.44 10.88 16.20
CA THR A 18 -14.30 11.09 17.39
C THR A 18 -13.96 10.13 18.52
N LEU A 19 -13.62 8.87 18.19
CA LEU A 19 -13.34 7.83 19.18
C LEU A 19 -11.95 7.93 19.80
N LEU A 20 -10.99 8.53 19.08
CA LEU A 20 -9.63 8.66 19.59
C LEU A 20 -9.52 9.76 20.63
N GLU A 21 -8.67 9.53 21.62
CA GLU A 21 -8.32 10.54 22.60
C GLU A 21 -7.55 11.68 21.94
N LYS A 22 -7.47 12.82 22.63
CA LYS A 22 -6.60 13.93 22.24
C LYS A 22 -5.17 13.40 22.04
N ASP A 23 -4.54 13.80 20.94
CA ASP A 23 -3.23 13.32 20.54
C ASP A 23 -3.18 11.82 20.19
N GLY A 24 -4.34 11.21 19.97
CA GLY A 24 -4.44 9.83 19.51
C GLY A 24 -3.76 9.62 18.16
N LYS A 25 -3.15 8.45 17.98
CA LYS A 25 -2.42 8.09 16.76
C LYS A 25 -3.15 7.03 15.97
N LEU A 26 -3.02 7.08 14.65
CA LEU A 26 -3.62 6.15 13.73
C LEU A 26 -2.55 5.63 12.79
N ILE A 27 -2.49 4.30 12.62
CA ILE A 27 -1.60 3.65 11.66
C ILE A 27 -2.47 3.02 10.56
N ILE A 28 -2.16 3.34 9.31
CA ILE A 28 -2.93 2.87 8.17
C ILE A 28 -2.02 2.21 7.15
N GLU A 29 -2.40 1.03 6.69
CA GLU A 29 -1.78 0.38 5.52
C GLU A 29 -2.70 0.51 4.32
N VAL A 30 -2.15 0.93 3.19
CA VAL A 30 -2.89 1.06 1.94
C VAL A 30 -2.04 0.58 0.76
N PRO A 31 -2.67 0.10 -0.33
CA PRO A 31 -1.94 -0.19 -1.56
C PRO A 31 -1.34 1.09 -2.15
N HIS A 32 -0.15 0.96 -2.73
CA HIS A 32 0.60 2.07 -3.30
C HIS A 32 0.35 2.15 -4.80
N SER A 33 -0.14 3.28 -5.29
CA SER A 33 -0.42 3.46 -6.71
C SER A 33 0.83 3.51 -7.58
N LYS A 34 2.00 3.72 -6.98
CA LYS A 34 3.29 3.70 -7.67
C LYS A 34 4.03 2.36 -7.54
N ASP A 35 3.33 1.29 -7.16
CA ASP A 35 3.86 -0.07 -7.22
C ASP A 35 4.63 -0.27 -8.53
N ILE A 36 5.81 -0.92 -8.45
CA ILE A 36 6.66 -1.10 -9.64
C ILE A 36 5.95 -1.79 -10.79
N LEU A 37 5.01 -2.69 -10.51
CA LEU A 37 4.22 -3.36 -11.55
C LEU A 37 3.28 -2.39 -12.28
N ILE A 38 2.93 -1.29 -11.64
CA ILE A 38 2.09 -0.23 -12.23
C ILE A 38 2.98 0.85 -12.83
N GLN A 39 3.84 1.45 -12.03
CA GLN A 39 4.58 2.66 -12.40
C GLN A 39 5.65 2.40 -13.46
N THR A 40 6.44 1.33 -13.29
CA THR A 40 7.53 1.01 -14.22
C THR A 40 7.08 0.08 -15.32
N PHE A 41 6.44 -1.02 -14.98
CA PHE A 41 6.09 -2.06 -15.96
C PHE A 41 4.75 -1.81 -16.64
N ASP A 42 3.91 -0.95 -16.07
CA ASP A 42 2.59 -0.61 -16.65
C ASP A 42 1.81 -1.87 -17.04
N LEU A 43 1.82 -2.86 -16.15
CA LEU A 43 1.30 -4.19 -16.43
C LEU A 43 -0.22 -4.23 -16.33
N ASP A 44 -0.90 -4.35 -17.46
CA ASP A 44 -2.36 -4.30 -17.52
C ASP A 44 -3.02 -5.40 -16.69
N SER A 45 -2.49 -6.62 -16.72
CA SER A 45 -3.02 -7.74 -15.93
C SER A 45 -3.00 -7.46 -14.44
N PHE A 46 -1.94 -6.85 -13.94
CA PHE A 46 -1.83 -6.48 -12.53
C PHE A 46 -2.78 -5.32 -12.18
N LYS A 47 -2.86 -4.31 -13.04
CA LYS A 47 -3.78 -3.19 -12.84
C LYS A 47 -5.22 -3.67 -12.80
N ASP A 48 -5.61 -4.54 -13.72
CA ASP A 48 -6.95 -5.10 -13.73
C ASP A 48 -7.24 -5.91 -12.47
N PHE A 49 -6.30 -6.75 -12.05
CA PHE A 49 -6.42 -7.52 -10.81
C PHE A 49 -6.61 -6.59 -9.60
N THR A 50 -5.78 -5.56 -9.49
CA THR A 50 -5.80 -4.65 -8.36
C THR A 50 -7.04 -3.77 -8.33
N PHE A 51 -7.41 -3.17 -9.47
CA PHE A 51 -8.53 -2.21 -9.52
C PHE A 51 -9.89 -2.90 -9.53
N TRP A 52 -10.00 -4.07 -10.17
CA TRP A 52 -11.32 -4.70 -10.39
C TRP A 52 -11.58 -5.86 -9.44
N SER A 53 -10.60 -6.77 -9.27
CA SER A 53 -10.80 -7.97 -8.45
C SER A 53 -10.90 -7.65 -6.97
N GLU A 54 -10.07 -6.71 -6.50
CA GLU A 54 -9.97 -6.36 -5.08
C GLU A 54 -10.80 -5.11 -4.72
N HIS A 55 -11.27 -4.35 -5.70
CA HIS A 55 -11.97 -3.08 -5.49
C HIS A 55 -11.19 -2.11 -4.60
N LEU A 56 -9.86 -2.11 -4.73
CA LEU A 56 -8.97 -1.33 -3.88
C LEU A 56 -8.89 0.12 -4.33
N ILE A 57 -8.78 1.02 -3.35
CA ILE A 57 -8.41 2.41 -3.59
C ILE A 57 -6.90 2.51 -3.36
N LEU A 58 -6.18 2.85 -4.43
CA LEU A 58 -4.73 3.02 -4.36
C LEU A 58 -4.38 4.47 -4.06
N HIS A 59 -3.34 4.65 -3.28
CA HIS A 59 -2.89 5.97 -2.87
C HIS A 59 -1.44 6.23 -3.27
N THR A 60 -1.14 7.50 -3.53
CA THR A 60 0.22 8.04 -3.44
C THR A 60 0.41 8.59 -2.04
N ARG A 61 1.64 8.95 -1.68
CA ARG A 61 1.89 9.64 -0.41
C ARG A 61 1.06 10.92 -0.32
N LYS A 62 1.00 11.67 -1.42
CA LYS A 62 0.24 12.92 -1.49
C LYS A 62 -1.26 12.70 -1.32
N SER A 63 -1.84 11.73 -2.03
CA SER A 63 -3.28 11.47 -1.92
C SER A 63 -3.66 10.94 -0.54
N LEU A 64 -2.80 10.12 0.07
CA LEU A 64 -3.05 9.61 1.41
C LEU A 64 -3.05 10.73 2.46
N LYS A 65 -2.09 11.66 2.37
CA LYS A 65 -2.07 12.84 3.25
C LYS A 65 -3.35 13.66 3.13
N ARG A 66 -3.80 13.90 1.89
CA ARG A 66 -5.02 14.65 1.62
C ARG A 66 -6.24 13.94 2.21
N PHE A 67 -6.34 12.66 1.99
CA PHE A 67 -7.45 11.85 2.46
C PHE A 67 -7.54 11.87 4.00
N LEU A 68 -6.43 11.63 4.68
CA LEU A 68 -6.39 11.65 6.15
C LEU A 68 -6.65 13.05 6.71
N ASN A 69 -6.16 14.08 6.04
CA ASN A 69 -6.41 15.46 6.47
C ASN A 69 -7.91 15.80 6.41
N GLU A 70 -8.61 15.36 5.37
CA GLU A 70 -10.07 15.52 5.29
C GLU A 70 -10.79 14.81 6.43
N GLY A 71 -10.24 13.72 6.94
CA GLY A 71 -10.79 13.00 8.10
C GLY A 71 -10.37 13.58 9.45
N GLY A 72 -9.55 14.62 9.47
CA GLY A 72 -9.12 15.27 10.70
C GLY A 72 -7.80 14.77 11.27
N PHE A 73 -6.93 14.23 10.43
CA PHE A 73 -5.63 13.67 10.84
C PHE A 73 -4.48 14.39 10.15
N ASP A 74 -3.40 14.61 10.91
CA ASP A 74 -2.17 15.19 10.40
C ASP A 74 -1.09 14.10 10.26
N PRO A 75 -0.26 14.14 9.20
CA PRO A 75 0.76 13.12 9.00
C PRO A 75 1.91 13.26 9.99
N ILE A 76 2.36 12.14 10.54
CA ILE A 76 3.63 12.05 11.26
C ILE A 76 4.70 11.55 10.29
N GLU A 77 4.40 10.43 9.61
CA GLU A 77 5.32 9.79 8.66
C GLU A 77 4.53 8.90 7.72
N ILE A 78 4.98 8.79 6.48
CA ILE A 78 4.46 7.80 5.53
C ILE A 78 5.67 7.05 4.97
N THR A 79 5.70 5.73 5.17
CA THR A 79 6.80 4.87 4.73
C THR A 79 6.32 3.92 3.65
N GLY A 80 7.21 3.56 2.73
CA GLY A 80 6.98 2.47 1.79
C GLY A 80 7.30 1.13 2.46
N PHE A 81 6.53 0.12 2.12
CA PHE A 81 6.75 -1.23 2.59
C PHE A 81 6.50 -2.20 1.44
N GLN A 82 7.44 -3.12 1.19
CA GLN A 82 7.27 -4.14 0.16
C GLN A 82 6.76 -5.42 0.79
N ARG A 83 5.51 -5.75 0.51
CA ARG A 83 4.86 -6.94 1.04
C ARG A 83 5.26 -8.19 0.27
N TYR A 84 5.28 -8.12 -1.07
CA TYR A 84 5.51 -9.26 -1.93
C TYR A 84 6.94 -9.30 -2.47
N PRO A 85 7.56 -10.49 -2.47
CA PRO A 85 8.94 -10.64 -2.95
C PRO A 85 9.04 -10.62 -4.48
N LEU A 86 10.28 -10.57 -4.97
CA LEU A 86 10.55 -10.60 -6.42
C LEU A 86 9.97 -11.85 -7.09
N SER A 87 9.95 -12.98 -6.39
CA SER A 87 9.34 -14.22 -6.92
C SER A 87 7.88 -14.02 -7.33
N ASN A 88 7.13 -13.20 -6.59
CA ASN A 88 5.77 -12.84 -6.95
C ASN A 88 5.74 -12.02 -8.24
N HIS A 89 6.67 -11.09 -8.40
CA HIS A 89 6.78 -10.26 -9.61
C HIS A 89 7.13 -11.10 -10.83
N PHE A 90 7.94 -12.13 -10.69
CA PHE A 90 8.26 -13.02 -11.81
C PHE A 90 7.01 -13.62 -12.44
N ASN A 91 6.06 -14.10 -11.62
CA ASN A 91 4.85 -14.71 -12.18
C ASN A 91 3.95 -13.68 -12.87
N TRP A 92 3.86 -12.47 -12.31
CA TRP A 92 3.16 -11.38 -12.97
C TRP A 92 3.79 -11.03 -14.31
N LEU A 93 5.13 -10.89 -14.36
CA LEU A 93 5.83 -10.46 -15.57
C LEU A 93 5.88 -11.56 -16.63
N LEU A 94 6.02 -12.83 -16.22
CA LEU A 94 6.16 -13.93 -17.16
C LEU A 94 4.84 -14.53 -17.61
N ASN A 95 3.85 -14.56 -16.71
CA ASN A 95 2.62 -15.32 -16.92
C ASN A 95 1.33 -14.52 -16.70
N ASP A 96 1.42 -13.25 -16.35
CA ASP A 96 0.27 -12.40 -16.05
C ASP A 96 -0.63 -12.99 -14.93
N GLN A 97 -0.01 -13.64 -13.93
CA GLN A 97 -0.72 -14.33 -12.86
C GLN A 97 -0.16 -14.00 -11.49
N PRO A 98 -1.01 -13.95 -10.45
CA PRO A 98 -0.58 -13.76 -9.06
C PRO A 98 0.07 -15.02 -8.49
N SER A 99 0.48 -14.93 -7.21
CA SER A 99 0.94 -16.06 -6.40
C SER A 99 2.32 -16.62 -6.77
N GLY A 100 3.15 -15.81 -7.43
CA GLY A 100 4.53 -16.24 -7.75
C GLY A 100 5.36 -16.54 -6.52
N HIS A 101 5.09 -15.88 -5.38
CA HIS A 101 5.78 -16.13 -4.12
C HIS A 101 5.53 -17.55 -3.58
N THR A 102 4.45 -18.19 -4.00
CA THR A 102 4.13 -19.59 -3.68
C THR A 102 4.68 -20.54 -4.74
N ILE A 103 4.45 -20.22 -6.02
CA ILE A 103 4.87 -21.04 -7.16
C ILE A 103 6.39 -21.14 -7.23
N TYR A 104 7.08 -20.02 -7.04
CA TYR A 104 8.55 -19.92 -7.08
C TYR A 104 9.14 -19.80 -5.67
N LYS A 105 8.56 -20.48 -4.68
CA LYS A 105 8.97 -20.33 -3.28
C LYS A 105 10.45 -20.67 -3.04
N HIS A 106 11.04 -21.50 -3.88
CA HIS A 106 12.46 -21.85 -3.82
C HIS A 106 13.39 -20.67 -4.13
N LEU A 107 12.85 -19.60 -4.72
CA LEU A 107 13.59 -18.36 -4.98
C LEU A 107 13.48 -17.35 -3.84
N ASN A 108 12.70 -17.64 -2.81
CA ASN A 108 12.56 -16.75 -1.67
C ASN A 108 13.78 -16.84 -0.75
N ASN A 109 14.37 -15.70 -0.48
CA ASN A 109 15.52 -15.55 0.42
C ASN A 109 15.33 -14.27 1.22
N ASP A 110 15.42 -14.34 2.54
CA ASP A 110 15.12 -13.21 3.42
C ASP A 110 15.99 -12.00 3.17
N LEU A 111 17.31 -12.22 3.03
CA LEU A 111 18.24 -11.12 2.80
C LEU A 111 17.99 -10.45 1.44
N PHE A 112 17.81 -11.26 0.41
CA PHE A 112 17.52 -10.76 -0.92
C PHE A 112 16.21 -9.98 -0.94
N ASN A 113 15.15 -10.53 -0.33
CA ASN A 113 13.84 -9.89 -0.30
C ASN A 113 13.87 -8.56 0.46
N ARG A 114 14.62 -8.49 1.57
CA ARG A 114 14.81 -7.23 2.30
C ARG A 114 15.54 -6.19 1.44
N ASN A 115 16.58 -6.60 0.73
CA ASN A 115 17.32 -5.71 -0.14
C ASN A 115 16.48 -5.22 -1.31
N TYR A 116 15.68 -6.10 -1.89
CA TYR A 116 14.74 -5.73 -2.94
C TYR A 116 13.71 -4.72 -2.44
N GLY A 117 13.12 -4.97 -1.28
CA GLY A 117 12.18 -4.04 -0.65
C GLY A 117 12.80 -2.67 -0.37
N SER A 118 14.02 -2.65 0.16
CA SER A 118 14.75 -1.39 0.40
C SER A 118 15.02 -0.63 -0.89
N PHE A 119 15.37 -1.34 -1.95
CA PHE A 119 15.57 -0.71 -3.25
C PHE A 119 14.27 -0.09 -3.78
N LEU A 120 13.17 -0.83 -3.71
CA LEU A 120 11.87 -0.33 -4.15
C LEU A 120 11.43 0.90 -3.33
N ASP A 121 11.72 0.90 -2.04
CA ASP A 121 11.43 2.07 -1.20
C ASP A 121 12.24 3.29 -1.63
N LYS A 122 13.51 3.11 -1.98
CA LYS A 122 14.35 4.20 -2.48
C LYS A 122 13.81 4.85 -3.76
N ILE A 123 13.23 4.07 -4.65
CA ILE A 123 12.64 4.58 -5.89
C ILE A 123 11.16 4.90 -5.75
N ASP A 124 10.60 4.79 -4.54
CA ASP A 124 9.20 5.05 -4.22
C ASP A 124 8.24 4.18 -5.06
N GLN A 125 8.55 2.89 -5.19
CA GLN A 125 7.74 1.95 -5.97
C GLN A 125 7.46 0.65 -5.21
N THR A 126 7.33 0.73 -3.89
CA THR A 126 6.83 -0.39 -3.09
C THR A 126 5.35 -0.65 -3.36
N ASP A 127 4.88 -1.83 -3.01
CA ASP A 127 3.46 -2.19 -3.20
C ASP A 127 2.53 -1.62 -2.11
N THR A 128 3.08 -1.16 -1.00
CA THR A 128 2.31 -0.74 0.17
C THR A 128 2.87 0.57 0.73
N LEU A 129 1.98 1.41 1.23
CA LEU A 129 2.31 2.57 2.05
C LEU A 129 1.79 2.32 3.46
N ILE A 130 2.61 2.64 4.46
CA ILE A 130 2.19 2.65 5.85
C ILE A 130 2.23 4.10 6.32
N GLY A 131 1.06 4.62 6.70
CA GLY A 131 0.92 5.98 7.16
C GLY A 131 0.74 6.04 8.67
N TYR A 132 1.47 6.94 9.30
CA TYR A 132 1.37 7.23 10.73
C TYR A 132 0.81 8.65 10.86
N PHE A 133 -0.33 8.77 11.53
CA PHE A 133 -1.07 10.02 11.62
C PHE A 133 -1.42 10.34 13.07
N ARG A 134 -1.59 11.63 13.34
CA ARG A 134 -2.03 12.12 14.63
C ARG A 134 -3.36 12.82 14.47
N LYS A 135 -4.25 12.64 15.45
CA LYS A 135 -5.50 13.37 15.50
C LYS A 135 -5.23 14.87 15.52
N HIS A 136 -5.79 15.57 14.55
CA HIS A 136 -5.75 17.04 14.52
C HIS A 136 -6.62 17.60 15.65
N GLN A 137 -6.14 18.62 16.31
CA GLN A 137 -6.84 19.22 17.42
C GLN A 137 -7.81 20.32 17.01
#